data_bf652e38cab6e174ee2e144e56d64310
#
_entry.id   bf652e38cab6e174ee2e144e56d64310
#
_cell.length_a   1.000
_cell.length_b   1.000
_cell.length_c   1.000
_cell.angle_alpha   90.00
_cell.angle_beta   90.00
_cell.angle_gamma   90.00
#
_symmetry.space_group_name_H-M   'P 1'
#
loop_
_entity.id
_entity.type
_entity.pdbx_description
1 polymer ?
#
loop_
_entity_poly.entity_id
_entity_poly.type
_entity_poly.pdbx_seq_one_letter_code
_entity_poly.pdbx_strand_id
1 'polypeptide(L)'
;MFFYSYDEFEKDIKSMAREIRDDFSPDAILAIARGGMTIGHFIAIALQNRNLFSLNSIHYDEQSKLDTINIFNIPDLSNVNKILVVDDIVDSGESMAEIKKTLLKLYPHLDIKIATIFYKKTALLMPDYKAKEATEWIEFFWDITL
;
A
#
# COMPACT_ATOMS: atom_id res chain seq x y z
N MET A 1 -17.84 1.43 13.95
CA MET A 1 -16.59 2.12 13.58
C MET A 1 -15.45 1.64 14.46
N PHE A 2 -14.33 1.33 13.85
CA PHE A 2 -13.12 0.88 14.56
C PHE A 2 -12.07 2.00 14.52
N PHE A 3 -11.62 2.46 15.68
CA PHE A 3 -10.53 3.43 15.78
C PHE A 3 -9.19 2.71 15.84
N TYR A 4 -8.35 2.95 14.84
CA TYR A 4 -7.02 2.36 14.78
C TYR A 4 -6.00 3.31 15.41
N SER A 5 -5.53 2.94 16.59
CA SER A 5 -4.64 3.77 17.39
C SER A 5 -3.19 3.70 16.92
N TYR A 6 -2.39 4.71 17.30
CA TYR A 6 -0.95 4.68 17.07
C TYR A 6 -0.29 3.46 17.72
N ASP A 7 -0.70 3.09 18.93
CA ASP A 7 -0.11 1.94 19.63
C ASP A 7 -0.34 0.63 18.88
N GLU A 8 -1.53 0.43 18.34
CA GLU A 8 -1.83 -0.73 17.50
C GLU A 8 -1.01 -0.69 16.20
N PHE A 9 -0.94 0.48 15.57
CA PHE A 9 -0.16 0.71 14.36
C PHE A 9 1.32 0.37 14.58
N GLU A 10 1.92 0.86 15.67
CA GLU A 10 3.33 0.59 15.97
C GLU A 10 3.61 -0.92 16.08
N LYS A 11 2.74 -1.64 16.78
CA LYS A 11 2.84 -3.11 16.90
C LYS A 11 2.74 -3.80 15.54
N ASP A 12 1.75 -3.41 14.76
CA ASP A 12 1.50 -4.03 13.45
C ASP A 12 2.64 -3.73 12.47
N ILE A 13 3.15 -2.50 12.46
CA ILE A 13 4.27 -2.11 11.58
C ILE A 13 5.54 -2.88 11.95
N LYS A 14 5.86 -3.00 13.24
CA LYS A 14 7.04 -3.76 13.68
C LYS A 14 6.94 -5.23 13.25
N SER A 15 5.79 -5.84 13.45
CA SER A 15 5.54 -7.23 13.05
C SER A 15 5.66 -7.41 11.53
N MET A 16 5.00 -6.54 10.77
CA MET A 16 5.05 -6.59 9.30
C MET A 16 6.45 -6.32 8.76
N ALA A 17 7.15 -5.35 9.32
CA ALA A 17 8.51 -5.01 8.88
C ALA A 17 9.48 -6.18 9.09
N ARG A 18 9.37 -6.91 10.20
CA ARG A 18 10.18 -8.12 10.44
C ARG A 18 9.88 -9.18 9.39
N GLU A 19 8.61 -9.44 9.12
CA GLU A 19 8.19 -10.41 8.10
C GLU A 19 8.70 -10.02 6.71
N ILE A 20 8.52 -8.75 6.33
CA ILE A 20 8.97 -8.24 5.04
C ILE A 20 10.50 -8.35 4.91
N ARG A 21 11.22 -7.98 5.94
CA ARG A 21 12.69 -8.07 5.96
C ARG A 21 13.15 -9.51 5.73
N ASP A 22 12.56 -10.46 6.45
CA ASP A 22 13.00 -11.85 6.45
C ASP A 22 12.55 -12.61 5.19
N ASP A 23 11.37 -12.25 4.65
CA ASP A 23 10.77 -12.94 3.50
C ASP A 23 11.16 -12.33 2.14
N PHE A 24 11.21 -11.01 2.06
CA PHE A 24 11.35 -10.32 0.77
C PHE A 24 12.59 -9.43 0.67
N SER A 25 12.85 -8.64 1.68
CA SER A 25 13.96 -7.66 1.68
C SER A 25 13.92 -6.76 0.43
N PRO A 26 12.93 -5.88 0.29
CA PRO A 26 12.75 -5.10 -0.94
C PRO A 26 13.90 -4.12 -1.19
N ASP A 27 14.19 -3.85 -2.47
CA ASP A 27 15.14 -2.82 -2.88
C ASP A 27 14.55 -1.42 -2.69
N ALA A 28 13.24 -1.30 -2.83
CA ALA A 28 12.52 -0.03 -2.74
C ALA A 28 11.12 -0.23 -2.18
N ILE A 29 10.58 0.85 -1.62
CA ILE A 29 9.23 0.93 -1.09
C ILE A 29 8.47 1.98 -1.90
N LEU A 30 7.28 1.65 -2.35
CA LEU A 30 6.41 2.53 -3.12
C LEU A 30 5.11 2.75 -2.33
N ALA A 31 4.96 3.96 -1.79
CA ALA A 31 3.77 4.34 -1.04
C ALA A 31 2.70 4.89 -1.98
N ILE A 32 1.48 4.41 -1.82
CA ILE A 32 0.34 4.94 -2.58
C ILE A 32 -0.21 6.15 -1.83
N ALA A 33 -0.10 7.31 -2.45
CA ALA A 33 -0.65 8.54 -1.88
C ALA A 33 -2.19 8.52 -2.01
N ARG A 34 -2.90 8.86 -0.96
CA ARG A 34 -2.43 9.40 0.31
C ARG A 34 -2.27 8.35 1.40
N GLY A 35 -3.19 7.35 1.47
CA GLY A 35 -3.31 6.40 2.58
C GLY A 35 -2.04 5.63 2.90
N GLY A 36 -1.24 5.31 1.88
CA GLY A 36 0.01 4.56 2.07
C GLY A 36 1.21 5.37 2.54
N MET A 37 1.11 6.70 2.60
CA MET A 37 2.27 7.55 2.91
C MET A 37 2.78 7.36 4.33
N THR A 38 1.88 7.31 5.31
CA THR A 38 2.25 7.08 6.71
C THR A 38 2.91 5.71 6.87
N ILE A 39 2.30 4.68 6.27
CA ILE A 39 2.80 3.31 6.34
C ILE A 39 4.15 3.19 5.66
N GLY A 40 4.28 3.76 4.47
CA GLY A 40 5.52 3.73 3.70
C GLY A 40 6.69 4.36 4.44
N HIS A 41 6.46 5.50 5.10
CA HIS A 41 7.48 6.16 5.91
C HIS A 41 7.96 5.26 7.04
N PHE A 42 7.03 4.73 7.84
CA PHE A 42 7.39 3.90 8.98
C PHE A 42 8.07 2.58 8.57
N ILE A 43 7.60 1.94 7.51
CA ILE A 43 8.26 0.72 6.99
C ILE A 43 9.67 1.04 6.50
N ALA A 44 9.85 2.13 5.77
CA ALA A 44 11.17 2.55 5.29
C ALA A 44 12.13 2.80 6.44
N ILE A 45 11.68 3.46 7.51
CA ILE A 45 12.48 3.66 8.72
C ILE A 45 12.83 2.30 9.35
N ALA A 46 11.85 1.43 9.54
CA ALA A 46 12.05 0.12 10.18
C ALA A 46 13.02 -0.77 9.39
N LEU A 47 12.94 -0.75 8.07
CA LEU A 47 13.83 -1.51 7.19
C LEU A 47 15.17 -0.80 6.92
N GLN A 48 15.34 0.42 7.41
CA GLN A 48 16.53 1.25 7.13
C GLN A 48 16.76 1.40 5.61
N ASN A 49 15.67 1.59 4.87
CA ASN A 49 15.71 1.72 3.42
C ASN A 49 15.32 3.14 3.01
N ARG A 50 16.25 3.84 2.34
CA ARG A 50 16.02 5.22 1.89
C ARG A 50 15.38 5.32 0.50
N ASN A 51 15.21 4.20 -0.19
CA ASN A 51 14.57 4.17 -1.50
C ASN A 51 13.05 4.13 -1.33
N LEU A 52 12.51 5.22 -0.83
CA LEU A 52 11.08 5.42 -0.64
C LEU A 52 10.54 6.32 -1.74
N PHE A 53 9.65 5.76 -2.55
CA PHE A 53 8.96 6.46 -3.62
C PHE A 53 7.48 6.57 -3.32
N SER A 54 6.78 7.44 -4.03
CA SER A 54 5.33 7.52 -3.98
C SER A 54 4.75 7.62 -5.39
N LEU A 55 3.53 7.13 -5.54
CA LEU A 55 2.70 7.43 -6.69
C LEU A 55 1.30 7.82 -6.21
N ASN A 56 0.53 8.46 -7.09
CA ASN A 56 -0.83 8.84 -6.78
C ASN A 56 -1.81 7.89 -7.47
N SER A 57 -2.83 7.50 -6.76
CA SER A 57 -3.95 6.72 -7.31
C SER A 57 -5.25 7.33 -6.81
N ILE A 58 -6.11 7.69 -7.74
CA ILE A 58 -7.44 8.24 -7.44
C ILE A 58 -8.46 7.37 -8.16
N HIS A 59 -9.39 6.83 -7.37
CA HIS A 59 -10.53 6.10 -7.89
C HIS A 59 -11.71 7.06 -7.93
N TYR A 60 -12.15 7.42 -9.13
CA TYR A 60 -13.33 8.23 -9.31
C TYR A 60 -14.55 7.31 -9.33
N ASP A 61 -15.26 7.26 -8.20
CA ASP A 61 -16.56 6.62 -8.12
C ASP A 61 -17.61 7.64 -8.60
N GLU A 62 -17.64 7.87 -9.89
CA GLU A 62 -18.69 8.66 -10.46
C GLU A 62 -19.91 7.78 -10.72
N GLN A 63 -21.08 8.35 -10.50
CA GLN A 63 -22.36 7.75 -10.90
C GLN A 63 -22.47 7.59 -12.43
N SER A 64 -21.45 7.97 -13.16
CA SER A 64 -21.27 7.68 -14.56
C SER A 64 -20.72 6.27 -14.71
N LYS A 65 -21.11 5.58 -15.75
CA LYS A 65 -20.88 4.17 -16.05
C LYS A 65 -19.42 3.74 -16.22
N LEU A 66 -18.44 4.59 -15.85
CA LEU A 66 -17.02 4.33 -16.03
C LEU A 66 -16.30 4.68 -14.72
N ASP A 67 -16.16 3.66 -13.89
CA ASP A 67 -15.19 3.72 -12.80
C ASP A 67 -13.80 3.85 -13.44
N THR A 68 -13.15 4.99 -13.24
CA THR A 68 -11.80 5.23 -13.71
C THR A 68 -10.84 5.33 -12.55
N ILE A 69 -9.77 4.57 -12.64
CA ILE A 69 -8.64 4.66 -11.71
C ILE A 69 -7.57 5.46 -12.43
N ASN A 70 -7.22 6.62 -11.86
CA ASN A 70 -6.17 7.47 -12.38
C ASN A 70 -4.89 7.28 -11.58
N ILE A 71 -3.83 6.81 -12.24
CA ILE A 71 -2.51 6.58 -11.64
C ILE A 71 -1.54 7.56 -12.26
N PHE A 72 -0.88 8.37 -11.44
CA PHE A 72 0.05 9.40 -11.91
C PHE A 72 1.21 9.61 -10.92
N ASN A 73 2.20 10.39 -11.33
CA ASN A 73 3.45 10.57 -10.58
C ASN A 73 4.20 9.25 -10.36
N ILE A 74 4.23 8.41 -11.39
CA ILE A 74 4.94 7.13 -11.32
C ILE A 74 6.43 7.40 -11.36
N PRO A 75 7.20 6.95 -10.35
CA PRO A 75 8.64 7.16 -10.34
C PRO A 75 9.36 6.30 -11.37
N ASP A 76 10.61 6.64 -11.67
CA ASP A 76 11.49 5.80 -12.48
C ASP A 76 11.99 4.62 -11.64
N LEU A 77 11.54 3.42 -11.99
CA LEU A 77 11.84 2.17 -11.28
C LEU A 77 12.77 1.25 -12.11
N SER A 78 13.42 1.79 -13.13
CA SER A 78 14.26 0.98 -14.03
C SER A 78 15.39 0.24 -13.31
N ASN A 79 15.92 0.80 -12.22
CA ASN A 79 17.01 0.19 -11.44
C ASN A 79 16.55 -0.53 -10.19
N VAL A 80 15.24 -0.74 -10.03
CA VAL A 80 14.64 -1.47 -8.92
C VAL A 80 14.27 -2.86 -9.39
N ASN A 81 14.57 -3.90 -8.60
CA ASN A 81 14.17 -5.27 -8.90
C ASN A 81 13.01 -5.74 -8.01
N LYS A 82 13.17 -5.62 -6.69
CA LYS A 82 12.13 -5.98 -5.71
C LYS A 82 11.50 -4.73 -5.15
N ILE A 83 10.21 -4.55 -5.35
CA ILE A 83 9.49 -3.39 -4.85
C ILE A 83 8.34 -3.81 -3.94
N LEU A 84 8.24 -3.16 -2.81
CA LEU A 84 7.12 -3.30 -1.89
C LEU A 84 6.16 -2.13 -2.10
N VAL A 85 4.96 -2.42 -2.54
CA VAL A 85 3.89 -1.42 -2.71
C VAL A 85 3.06 -1.40 -1.44
N VAL A 86 2.90 -0.24 -0.83
CA VAL A 86 2.19 -0.11 0.46
C VAL A 86 1.01 0.83 0.38
N ASP A 87 -0.08 0.46 1.05
CA ASP A 87 -1.27 1.27 1.23
C ASP A 87 -1.87 0.98 2.61
N ASP A 88 -2.87 1.74 3.02
CA ASP A 88 -3.56 1.56 4.29
C ASP A 88 -4.49 0.35 4.27
N ILE A 89 -5.23 0.18 3.20
CA ILE A 89 -6.23 -0.87 3.05
C ILE A 89 -6.35 -1.34 1.60
N VAL A 90 -6.59 -2.63 1.44
CA VAL A 90 -7.14 -3.18 0.19
C VAL A 90 -8.63 -3.44 0.44
N ASP A 91 -9.47 -2.63 -0.17
CA ASP A 91 -10.93 -2.70 -0.06
C ASP A 91 -11.51 -3.62 -1.14
N SER A 92 -11.84 -3.11 -2.32
CA SER A 92 -12.24 -3.95 -3.46
C SER A 92 -11.05 -4.66 -4.11
N GLY A 93 -9.88 -4.08 -4.01
CA GLY A 93 -8.68 -4.55 -4.67
C GLY A 93 -8.50 -4.04 -6.09
N GLU A 94 -9.45 -3.29 -6.62
CA GLU A 94 -9.40 -2.78 -8.00
C GLU A 94 -8.24 -1.81 -8.22
N SER A 95 -8.06 -0.85 -7.32
CA SER A 95 -6.97 0.13 -7.42
C SER A 95 -5.61 -0.55 -7.35
N MET A 96 -5.42 -1.45 -6.42
CA MET A 96 -4.15 -2.15 -6.26
C MET A 96 -3.85 -3.07 -7.45
N ALA A 97 -4.87 -3.75 -7.98
CA ALA A 97 -4.72 -4.58 -9.16
C ALA A 97 -4.30 -3.74 -10.38
N GLU A 98 -4.89 -2.56 -10.55
CA GLU A 98 -4.53 -1.66 -11.65
C GLU A 98 -3.13 -1.07 -11.49
N ILE A 99 -2.73 -0.73 -10.27
CA ILE A 99 -1.37 -0.27 -9.97
C ILE A 99 -0.35 -1.36 -10.34
N LYS A 100 -0.57 -2.58 -9.88
CA LYS A 100 0.32 -3.71 -10.18
C LYS A 100 0.43 -3.95 -11.68
N LYS A 101 -0.69 -3.95 -12.38
CA LYS A 101 -0.73 -4.10 -13.84
C LYS A 101 0.03 -3.00 -14.55
N THR A 102 -0.16 -1.74 -14.14
CA THR A 102 0.50 -0.58 -14.71
C THR A 102 2.02 -0.65 -14.50
N LEU A 103 2.46 -0.99 -13.30
CA LEU A 103 3.88 -1.12 -12.99
C LEU A 103 4.54 -2.24 -13.80
N LEU A 104 3.90 -3.38 -13.94
CA LEU A 104 4.43 -4.50 -14.72
C LEU A 104 4.46 -4.22 -16.21
N LYS A 105 3.54 -3.39 -16.71
CA LYS A 105 3.54 -2.96 -18.09
C LYS A 105 4.71 -2.03 -18.39
N LEU A 106 5.00 -1.09 -17.47
CA LEU A 106 6.12 -0.15 -17.62
C LEU A 106 7.47 -0.78 -17.30
N TYR A 107 7.51 -1.65 -16.30
CA TYR A 107 8.71 -2.28 -15.77
C TYR A 107 8.49 -3.79 -15.60
N PRO A 108 8.52 -4.57 -16.70
CA PRO A 108 8.21 -6.01 -16.65
C PRO A 108 9.15 -6.83 -15.75
N HIS A 109 10.33 -6.31 -15.44
CA HIS A 109 11.32 -6.99 -14.61
C HIS A 109 11.03 -6.94 -13.10
N LEU A 110 10.08 -6.10 -12.66
CA LEU A 110 9.80 -5.91 -11.25
C LEU A 110 9.22 -7.16 -10.60
N ASP A 111 9.76 -7.49 -9.44
CA ASP A 111 9.14 -8.42 -8.48
C ASP A 111 8.36 -7.57 -7.48
N ILE A 112 7.03 -7.63 -7.53
CA ILE A 112 6.14 -6.77 -6.77
C ILE A 112 5.49 -7.56 -5.66
N LYS A 113 5.62 -7.09 -4.41
CA LYS A 113 4.80 -7.54 -3.28
C LYS A 113 4.07 -6.36 -2.67
N ILE A 114 2.95 -6.64 -2.04
CA ILE A 114 1.99 -5.65 -1.55
C ILE A 114 1.81 -5.82 -0.05
N ALA A 115 1.88 -4.70 0.68
CA ALA A 115 1.64 -4.65 2.12
C ALA A 115 0.56 -3.62 2.44
N THR A 116 -0.44 -4.02 3.22
CA THR A 116 -1.45 -3.12 3.77
C THR A 116 -1.70 -3.46 5.22
N ILE A 117 -2.18 -2.51 6.01
CA ILE A 117 -2.60 -2.79 7.38
C ILE A 117 -3.91 -3.59 7.35
N PHE A 118 -4.89 -3.06 6.64
CA PHE A 118 -6.21 -3.68 6.54
C PHE A 118 -6.46 -4.31 5.19
N TYR A 119 -7.32 -5.31 5.17
CA TYR A 119 -7.79 -5.95 3.95
C TYR A 119 -9.23 -6.39 4.13
N LYS A 120 -9.97 -6.51 3.03
CA LYS A 120 -11.27 -7.17 3.00
C LYS A 120 -11.13 -8.55 2.37
N LYS A 121 -11.75 -9.56 2.96
CA LYS A 121 -11.73 -10.93 2.41
C LYS A 121 -12.33 -11.03 1.02
N THR A 122 -13.23 -10.10 0.68
CA THR A 122 -13.90 -10.03 -0.62
C THR A 122 -13.10 -9.32 -1.68
N ALA A 123 -11.91 -8.80 -1.34
CA ALA A 123 -11.08 -8.09 -2.30
C ALA A 123 -10.62 -9.00 -3.43
N LEU A 124 -10.60 -8.44 -4.62
CA LEU A 124 -10.18 -9.12 -5.83
C LEU A 124 -8.67 -9.46 -5.82
N LEU A 125 -7.90 -8.73 -5.02
CA LEU A 125 -6.48 -8.96 -4.83
C LEU A 125 -6.17 -8.93 -3.33
N MET A 126 -5.42 -9.92 -2.85
CA MET A 126 -5.03 -10.01 -1.44
C MET A 126 -3.59 -9.52 -1.27
N PRO A 127 -3.30 -8.67 -0.27
CA PRO A 127 -1.93 -8.27 0.02
C PRO A 127 -1.07 -9.47 0.43
N ASP A 128 0.23 -9.41 0.09
CA ASP A 128 1.19 -10.41 0.53
C ASP A 128 1.48 -10.30 2.03
N TYR A 129 1.47 -9.08 2.54
CA TYR A 129 1.65 -8.77 3.96
C TYR A 129 0.47 -7.93 4.44
N LYS A 130 -0.13 -8.33 5.55
CA LYS A 130 -1.33 -7.69 6.08
C LYS A 130 -1.43 -7.91 7.58
N ALA A 131 -2.13 -7.03 8.27
CA ALA A 131 -2.26 -7.13 9.73
C ALA A 131 -3.67 -7.51 10.17
N LYS A 132 -4.70 -6.81 9.69
CA LYS A 132 -6.06 -6.94 10.21
C LYS A 132 -7.11 -6.97 9.11
N GLU A 133 -8.12 -7.80 9.29
CA GLU A 133 -9.32 -7.77 8.44
C GLU A 133 -10.18 -6.55 8.77
N ALA A 134 -10.62 -5.82 7.74
CA ALA A 134 -11.57 -4.73 7.90
C ALA A 134 -12.99 -5.28 7.84
N THR A 135 -13.69 -5.25 8.98
CA THR A 135 -15.08 -5.72 9.10
C THR A 135 -16.07 -4.59 9.28
N GLU A 136 -15.57 -3.36 9.44
CA GLU A 136 -16.36 -2.14 9.62
C GLU A 136 -15.55 -0.95 9.13
N TRP A 137 -16.12 0.23 9.21
CA TRP A 137 -15.40 1.47 8.87
C TRP A 137 -14.22 1.68 9.80
N ILE A 138 -13.06 1.98 9.23
CA ILE A 138 -11.83 2.21 9.98
C ILE A 138 -11.56 3.71 10.05
N GLU A 139 -11.37 4.22 11.27
CA GLU A 139 -10.86 5.55 11.50
C GLU A 139 -9.41 5.42 11.94
N PHE A 140 -8.50 5.95 11.14
CA PHE A 140 -7.07 5.89 11.44
C PHE A 140 -6.66 7.06 12.32
N PHE A 141 -5.65 6.86 13.18
CA PHE A 141 -5.16 7.92 14.06
C PHE A 141 -4.65 9.15 13.28
N TRP A 142 -4.28 8.99 12.00
CA TRP A 142 -3.84 10.10 11.15
C TRP A 142 -4.99 10.79 10.40
N ASP A 143 -6.22 10.37 10.59
CA ASP A 143 -7.37 11.04 9.99
C ASP A 143 -7.67 12.32 10.75
N ILE A 144 -7.39 13.44 10.10
CA ILE A 144 -7.53 14.78 10.70
C ILE A 144 -8.71 15.50 10.08
N THR A 145 -9.59 16.04 10.91
CA THR A 145 -10.70 16.91 10.50
C THR A 145 -10.45 18.35 10.96
N LEU A 146 -10.75 19.31 10.09
CA LEU A 146 -10.65 20.74 10.40
C LEU A 146 -12.01 21.31 10.82
#